data_ebb4c8f2586b8a76e8da4f5dcdbede62
#
_entry.id   ebb4c8f2586b8a76e8da4f5dcdbede62
#
_cell.length_a   1.000
_cell.length_b   1.000
_cell.length_c   1.000
_cell.angle_alpha   90.00
_cell.angle_beta   90.00
_cell.angle_gamma   90.00
#
_symmetry.space_group_name_H-M   'P 1'
#
loop_
_entity.id
_entity.type
_entity.pdbx_description
1 polymer ?
#
loop_
_entity_poly.entity_id
_entity_poly.type
_entity_poly.pdbx_seq_one_letter_code
_entity_poly.pdbx_strand_id
1 'polypeptide(L)'
;MKMLVAALALLGLALWPTVGAARDATYQARADQLLSILSAPGGEDTYFSTLFLDAVPVAQWRALAADLRKQYGKPLARGAVQVESPTTGVVEIRYERATIGFTLVVAPQAPNRVVGLQLVGTRRTDDDMDRVLAGIAALPGRTALAIAQLGDAGPVWLHEQHADTLMATGSSFKLYILAELARAVAAGERRWSDVIPLSHKSFSGRLLTTPDGAPMTLHSLALAMIAESDNSAADTLLLALGRTRVDAMVATSGHARPDATLPLLTTAEAFALKMPAHADLARNYAAATPDQRRAIITANAAQLTAGAVDIGTVADIPTAIDSIEWFATPRDMVRLLDWLRRNGGDALPIMAVNPGIAPADGKRWRYLGYKGGSEPGVIAMNFLVQARDGRWFAIAASWNDSAARVDEPRFVALMTRALNLLAQ
;
A
#
# COMPACT_ATOMS: atom_id res chain seq x y z
N MET A 1 -81.52 1.00 -7.67
CA MET A 1 -82.16 1.46 -6.41
C MET A 1 -81.10 1.43 -5.34
N LYS A 2 -80.84 2.54 -4.67
CA LYS A 2 -79.98 2.90 -3.52
C LYS A 2 -78.53 3.30 -3.89
N MET A 3 -78.35 4.61 -3.94
CA MET A 3 -77.14 5.38 -3.77
C MET A 3 -76.54 5.13 -2.38
N LEU A 4 -75.22 5.12 -2.29
CA LEU A 4 -74.52 5.45 -1.05
C LEU A 4 -73.36 6.37 -1.39
N VAL A 5 -73.41 7.55 -0.78
CA VAL A 5 -72.45 8.65 -0.81
C VAL A 5 -71.26 8.25 0.06
N ALA A 6 -70.03 8.32 -0.47
CA ALA A 6 -68.83 8.21 0.33
C ALA A 6 -68.15 9.58 0.41
N ALA A 7 -68.02 10.07 1.64
CA ALA A 7 -67.36 11.32 1.98
C ALA A 7 -65.85 11.23 1.80
N LEU A 8 -65.23 12.20 1.11
CA LEU A 8 -63.80 12.44 1.09
C LEU A 8 -63.35 13.07 2.43
N ALA A 9 -62.56 12.35 3.18
CA ALA A 9 -61.76 12.92 4.25
C ALA A 9 -60.37 13.27 3.72
N LEU A 10 -60.11 14.56 3.53
CA LEU A 10 -58.76 15.10 3.31
C LEU A 10 -57.96 15.00 4.62
N LEU A 11 -57.08 14.00 4.73
CA LEU A 11 -56.03 14.00 5.74
C LEU A 11 -54.84 14.81 5.20
N GLY A 12 -54.59 15.95 5.79
CA GLY A 12 -53.38 16.73 5.61
C GLY A 12 -52.16 15.93 6.06
N LEU A 13 -51.33 15.53 5.07
CA LEU A 13 -49.99 15.03 5.37
C LEU A 13 -49.13 16.20 5.85
N ALA A 14 -49.00 16.32 7.20
CA ALA A 14 -47.94 17.10 7.76
C ALA A 14 -46.60 16.41 7.43
N LEU A 15 -45.80 17.04 6.57
CA LEU A 15 -44.43 16.66 6.31
C LEU A 15 -43.60 16.86 7.59
N TRP A 16 -43.51 15.84 8.38
CA TRP A 16 -42.47 15.79 9.43
C TRP A 16 -41.13 15.50 8.69
N PRO A 17 -40.10 16.35 8.93
CA PRO A 17 -38.78 16.00 8.42
C PRO A 17 -38.37 14.65 9.02
N THR A 18 -37.98 13.74 8.16
CA THR A 18 -37.52 12.42 8.60
C THR A 18 -36.33 12.61 9.52
N VAL A 19 -36.21 11.81 10.57
CA VAL A 19 -35.10 11.86 11.57
C VAL A 19 -33.74 11.81 10.88
N GLY A 20 -33.65 11.22 9.71
CA GLY A 20 -32.44 11.21 8.87
C GLY A 20 -32.07 12.58 8.31
N ALA A 21 -33.03 13.36 7.79
CA ALA A 21 -32.77 14.69 7.24
C ALA A 21 -32.34 15.71 8.32
N ALA A 22 -32.92 15.62 9.54
CA ALA A 22 -32.53 16.49 10.65
C ALA A 22 -31.08 16.14 11.15
N ARG A 23 -30.70 14.86 11.16
CA ARG A 23 -29.35 14.44 11.56
C ARG A 23 -28.31 14.82 10.52
N ASP A 24 -28.63 14.73 9.23
CA ASP A 24 -27.74 15.19 8.16
C ASP A 24 -27.51 16.71 8.25
N ALA A 25 -28.56 17.51 8.48
CA ALA A 25 -28.44 18.96 8.70
C ALA A 25 -27.51 19.29 9.89
N THR A 26 -27.58 18.52 10.97
CA THR A 26 -26.71 18.70 12.15
C THR A 26 -25.26 18.37 11.85
N TYR A 27 -25.00 17.28 11.13
CA TYR A 27 -23.65 16.91 10.69
C TYR A 27 -23.04 17.99 9.77
N GLN A 28 -23.82 18.48 8.79
CA GLN A 28 -23.39 19.55 7.88
C GLN A 28 -23.05 20.83 8.64
N ALA A 29 -23.84 21.21 9.65
CA ALA A 29 -23.56 22.38 10.49
C ALA A 29 -22.21 22.26 11.24
N ARG A 30 -21.87 21.06 11.75
CA ARG A 30 -20.56 20.82 12.39
C ARG A 30 -19.42 20.80 11.38
N ALA A 31 -19.66 20.26 10.18
CA ALA A 31 -18.70 20.31 9.09
C ALA A 31 -18.41 21.75 8.63
N ASP A 32 -19.42 22.62 8.59
CA ASP A 32 -19.26 24.05 8.27
C ASP A 32 -18.45 24.80 9.34
N GLN A 33 -18.70 24.50 10.62
CA GLN A 33 -17.99 25.11 11.74
C GLN A 33 -16.50 24.73 11.79
N LEU A 34 -16.10 23.57 11.22
CA LEU A 34 -14.70 23.12 11.20
C LEU A 34 -13.78 24.17 10.55
N LEU A 35 -14.23 24.85 9.51
CA LEU A 35 -13.48 25.91 8.86
C LEU A 35 -13.11 27.02 9.85
N SER A 36 -14.07 27.47 10.68
CA SER A 36 -13.84 28.53 11.67
C SER A 36 -12.86 28.09 12.75
N ILE A 37 -13.02 26.84 13.25
CA ILE A 37 -12.15 26.27 14.31
C ILE A 37 -10.70 26.10 13.84
N LEU A 38 -10.49 25.82 12.56
CA LEU A 38 -9.14 25.76 11.95
C LEU A 38 -8.56 27.12 11.63
N SER A 39 -9.41 28.14 11.40
CA SER A 39 -8.98 29.47 10.96
C SER A 39 -8.39 30.31 12.09
N ALA A 40 -8.97 30.26 13.27
CA ALA A 40 -8.56 31.04 14.42
C ALA A 40 -8.84 30.33 15.76
N PRO A 41 -8.05 30.63 16.81
CA PRO A 41 -8.33 30.16 18.15
C PRO A 41 -9.69 30.69 18.65
N GLY A 42 -10.46 29.84 19.33
CA GLY A 42 -11.74 30.18 19.97
C GLY A 42 -12.87 29.24 19.58
N GLY A 43 -13.80 29.00 20.52
CA GLY A 43 -14.96 28.13 20.31
C GLY A 43 -14.68 26.62 20.41
N GLU A 44 -13.46 26.21 20.76
CA GLU A 44 -13.08 24.80 20.85
C GLU A 44 -13.93 24.04 21.87
N ASP A 45 -14.25 24.67 23.00
CA ASP A 45 -15.07 24.12 24.09
C ASP A 45 -16.54 23.93 23.72
N THR A 46 -17.05 24.69 22.77
CA THR A 46 -18.41 24.54 22.22
C THR A 46 -18.47 23.60 21.03
N TYR A 47 -17.39 23.46 20.29
CA TYR A 47 -17.27 22.61 19.12
C TYR A 47 -16.93 21.17 19.50
N PHE A 48 -15.88 20.95 20.29
CA PHE A 48 -15.44 19.64 20.74
C PHE A 48 -16.15 19.20 22.03
N SER A 49 -16.27 17.90 22.18
CA SER A 49 -16.74 17.29 23.44
C SER A 49 -15.63 17.31 24.50
N THR A 50 -16.02 17.17 25.77
CA THR A 50 -15.05 16.99 26.87
C THR A 50 -14.17 15.78 26.64
N LEU A 51 -14.74 14.66 26.20
CA LEU A 51 -13.99 13.44 25.86
C LEU A 51 -12.88 13.69 24.81
N PHE A 52 -13.16 14.49 23.78
CA PHE A 52 -12.16 14.86 22.78
C PHE A 52 -11.07 15.75 23.39
N LEU A 53 -11.46 16.76 24.18
CA LEU A 53 -10.53 17.70 24.79
C LEU A 53 -9.69 17.10 25.92
N ASP A 54 -10.16 16.03 26.57
CA ASP A 54 -9.37 15.24 27.52
C ASP A 54 -8.24 14.47 26.79
N ALA A 55 -8.52 13.97 25.58
CA ALA A 55 -7.53 13.28 24.76
C ALA A 55 -6.62 14.24 23.99
N VAL A 56 -7.14 15.39 23.54
CA VAL A 56 -6.43 16.42 22.76
C VAL A 56 -6.68 17.77 23.43
N PRO A 57 -5.88 18.18 24.40
CA PRO A 57 -6.04 19.46 25.10
C PRO A 57 -6.05 20.64 24.13
N VAL A 58 -6.80 21.70 24.47
CA VAL A 58 -6.98 22.90 23.62
C VAL A 58 -5.65 23.47 23.14
N ALA A 59 -4.59 23.47 23.97
CA ALA A 59 -3.27 23.95 23.60
C ALA A 59 -2.65 23.08 22.49
N GLN A 60 -2.81 21.76 22.56
CA GLN A 60 -2.30 20.84 21.54
C GLN A 60 -3.10 20.97 20.23
N TRP A 61 -4.42 21.12 20.31
CA TRP A 61 -5.26 21.41 19.14
C TRP A 61 -4.83 22.70 18.44
N ARG A 62 -4.62 23.78 19.21
CA ARG A 62 -4.20 25.08 18.66
C ARG A 62 -2.82 24.99 17.99
N ALA A 63 -1.89 24.23 18.57
CA ALA A 63 -0.59 23.99 17.98
C ALA A 63 -0.74 23.24 16.63
N LEU A 64 -1.55 22.17 16.57
CA LEU A 64 -1.84 21.46 15.34
C LEU A 64 -2.45 22.36 14.26
N ALA A 65 -3.47 23.14 14.62
CA ALA A 65 -4.11 24.09 13.68
C ALA A 65 -3.13 25.18 13.20
N ALA A 66 -2.22 25.63 14.06
CA ALA A 66 -1.17 26.58 13.70
C ALA A 66 -0.15 25.96 12.72
N ASP A 67 0.27 24.71 12.95
CA ASP A 67 1.18 23.98 12.07
C ASP A 67 0.55 23.75 10.70
N LEU A 68 -0.73 23.40 10.62
CA LEU A 68 -1.45 23.26 9.35
C LEU A 68 -1.47 24.62 8.59
N ARG A 69 -1.72 25.73 9.27
CA ARG A 69 -1.67 27.06 8.65
C ARG A 69 -0.25 27.46 8.22
N LYS A 70 0.76 27.13 8.99
CA LYS A 70 2.17 27.36 8.63
C LYS A 70 2.54 26.57 7.37
N GLN A 71 2.13 25.32 7.30
CA GLN A 71 2.50 24.41 6.22
C GLN A 71 1.68 24.65 4.94
N TYR A 72 0.36 24.91 5.06
CA TYR A 72 -0.54 24.95 3.91
C TYR A 72 -1.19 26.33 3.64
N GLY A 73 -0.86 27.34 4.43
CA GLY A 73 -1.47 28.67 4.34
C GLY A 73 -2.79 28.74 5.11
N LYS A 74 -3.56 29.80 4.88
CA LYS A 74 -4.85 30.00 5.55
C LYS A 74 -5.90 29.02 5.03
N PRO A 75 -6.78 28.46 5.87
CA PRO A 75 -7.97 27.77 5.40
C PRO A 75 -8.92 28.77 4.75
N LEU A 76 -9.40 28.44 3.55
CA LEU A 76 -10.16 29.37 2.69
C LEU A 76 -11.65 29.03 2.61
N ALA A 77 -11.97 27.72 2.56
CA ALA A 77 -13.34 27.26 2.37
C ALA A 77 -13.50 25.80 2.80
N ARG A 78 -14.71 25.44 3.19
CA ARG A 78 -15.13 24.04 3.24
C ARG A 78 -15.30 23.52 1.79
N GLY A 79 -14.72 22.38 1.52
CA GLY A 79 -14.87 21.65 0.26
C GLY A 79 -15.98 20.61 0.31
N ALA A 80 -15.73 19.44 -0.29
CA ALA A 80 -16.67 18.33 -0.32
C ALA A 80 -16.94 17.77 1.09
N VAL A 81 -18.16 17.29 1.31
CA VAL A 81 -18.55 16.51 2.49
C VAL A 81 -19.09 15.17 2.00
N GLN A 82 -18.44 14.09 2.41
CA GLN A 82 -18.87 12.73 2.14
C GLN A 82 -19.40 12.12 3.43
N VAL A 83 -20.73 12.06 3.57
CA VAL A 83 -21.38 11.48 4.74
C VAL A 83 -21.39 9.96 4.61
N GLU A 84 -20.79 9.27 5.59
CA GLU A 84 -20.73 7.80 5.66
C GLU A 84 -21.84 7.23 6.54
N SER A 85 -22.20 7.98 7.56
CA SER A 85 -23.29 7.68 8.49
C SER A 85 -23.89 8.99 9.04
N PRO A 86 -25.01 8.97 9.77
CA PRO A 86 -25.60 10.17 10.37
C PRO A 86 -24.69 10.95 11.32
N THR A 87 -23.60 10.36 11.76
CA THR A 87 -22.65 10.95 12.74
C THR A 87 -21.21 10.95 12.25
N THR A 88 -20.90 10.37 11.11
CA THR A 88 -19.52 10.21 10.63
C THR A 88 -19.43 10.51 9.14
N GLY A 89 -18.36 11.14 8.74
CA GLY A 89 -18.05 11.36 7.33
C GLY A 89 -16.72 12.08 7.18
N VAL A 90 -16.34 12.33 5.94
CA VAL A 90 -15.12 13.07 5.56
C VAL A 90 -15.49 14.46 5.11
N VAL A 91 -14.83 15.47 5.71
CA VAL A 91 -14.97 16.89 5.39
C VAL A 91 -13.66 17.37 4.79
N GLU A 92 -13.71 17.93 3.60
CA GLU A 92 -12.54 18.60 2.98
C GLU A 92 -12.51 20.07 3.38
N ILE A 93 -11.32 20.55 3.78
CA ILE A 93 -11.05 21.98 3.97
C ILE A 93 -9.99 22.42 2.97
N ARG A 94 -10.33 23.39 2.16
CA ARG A 94 -9.40 24.00 1.20
C ARG A 94 -8.60 25.10 1.88
N TYR A 95 -7.28 24.93 1.87
CA TYR A 95 -6.26 25.91 2.27
C TYR A 95 -5.72 26.63 1.04
N GLU A 96 -4.86 27.65 1.23
CA GLU A 96 -4.19 28.36 0.15
C GLU A 96 -3.34 27.43 -0.74
N ARG A 97 -2.69 26.41 -0.13
CA ARG A 97 -1.73 25.52 -0.80
C ARG A 97 -2.10 24.03 -0.71
N ALA A 98 -3.27 23.70 -0.18
CA ALA A 98 -3.73 22.31 -0.09
C ALA A 98 -5.24 22.19 0.09
N THR A 99 -5.78 21.01 -0.22
CA THR A 99 -7.06 20.54 0.30
C THR A 99 -6.79 19.41 1.28
N ILE A 100 -7.31 19.53 2.50
CA ILE A 100 -7.09 18.58 3.58
C ILE A 100 -8.42 17.91 3.93
N GLY A 101 -8.45 16.57 3.93
CA GLY A 101 -9.57 15.75 4.35
C GLY A 101 -9.49 15.43 5.84
N PHE A 102 -10.61 15.56 6.52
CA PHE A 102 -10.77 15.20 7.93
C PHE A 102 -11.94 14.23 8.09
N THR A 103 -11.73 13.08 8.71
CA THR A 103 -12.85 12.30 9.25
C THR A 103 -13.38 13.04 10.47
N LEU A 104 -14.66 13.39 10.42
CA LEU A 104 -15.38 14.10 11.49
C LEU A 104 -16.41 13.15 12.10
N VAL A 105 -16.38 12.99 13.41
CA VAL A 105 -17.36 12.20 14.18
C VAL A 105 -18.09 13.11 15.14
N VAL A 106 -19.42 13.14 15.05
CA VAL A 106 -20.31 14.00 15.83
C VAL A 106 -21.10 13.15 16.83
N ALA A 107 -21.23 13.60 18.07
CA ALA A 107 -22.07 12.94 19.06
C ALA A 107 -23.55 12.91 18.62
N PRO A 108 -24.24 11.76 18.74
CA PRO A 108 -25.66 11.68 18.34
C PRO A 108 -26.62 12.45 19.24
N GLN A 109 -26.19 12.82 20.45
CA GLN A 109 -26.98 13.59 21.42
C GLN A 109 -26.67 15.08 21.33
N ALA A 110 -27.70 15.92 21.48
CA ALA A 110 -27.50 17.36 21.58
C ALA A 110 -26.57 17.72 22.75
N PRO A 111 -25.70 18.70 22.60
CA PRO A 111 -25.59 19.66 21.50
C PRO A 111 -24.75 19.18 20.30
N ASN A 112 -24.61 17.86 20.05
CA ASN A 112 -23.96 17.24 18.92
C ASN A 112 -22.52 17.72 18.72
N ARG A 113 -21.73 17.68 19.78
CA ARG A 113 -20.32 18.08 19.79
C ARG A 113 -19.47 17.07 19.01
N VAL A 114 -18.36 17.53 18.48
CA VAL A 114 -17.38 16.65 17.80
C VAL A 114 -16.66 15.81 18.85
N VAL A 115 -16.75 14.50 18.69
CA VAL A 115 -16.12 13.48 19.55
C VAL A 115 -14.89 12.85 18.91
N GLY A 116 -14.69 13.04 17.60
CA GLY A 116 -13.52 12.55 16.86
C GLY A 116 -13.21 13.43 15.66
N LEU A 117 -11.95 13.71 15.46
CA LEU A 117 -11.42 14.40 14.27
C LEU A 117 -10.06 13.81 13.93
N GLN A 118 -9.92 13.31 12.70
CA GLN A 118 -8.70 12.70 12.21
C GLN A 118 -8.38 13.23 10.82
N LEU A 119 -7.13 13.63 10.59
CA LEU A 119 -6.64 13.97 9.26
C LEU A 119 -6.50 12.65 8.46
N VAL A 120 -7.16 12.59 7.29
CA VAL A 120 -7.22 11.37 6.46
C VAL A 120 -6.63 11.55 5.06
N GLY A 121 -6.25 12.76 4.71
CA GLY A 121 -5.58 13.02 3.43
C GLY A 121 -5.22 14.49 3.25
N THR A 122 -4.17 14.74 2.49
CA THR A 122 -3.73 16.09 2.11
C THR A 122 -3.37 16.09 0.63
N ARG A 123 -4.02 16.97 -0.14
CA ARG A 123 -3.72 17.20 -1.55
C ARG A 123 -3.25 18.64 -1.72
N ARG A 124 -1.96 18.82 -1.99
CA ARG A 124 -1.40 20.14 -2.26
C ARG A 124 -1.87 20.65 -3.61
N THR A 125 -2.15 21.96 -3.71
CA THR A 125 -2.53 22.64 -4.96
C THR A 125 -1.30 23.21 -5.68
N ASP A 126 -0.19 23.37 -4.97
CA ASP A 126 1.11 23.83 -5.45
C ASP A 126 2.12 22.67 -5.58
N ASP A 127 1.63 21.42 -5.68
CA ASP A 127 2.47 20.25 -5.78
C ASP A 127 2.82 19.96 -7.24
N ASP A 128 4.06 19.51 -7.44
CA ASP A 128 4.60 19.07 -8.71
C ASP A 128 5.52 17.86 -8.52
N MET A 129 5.86 17.19 -9.61
CA MET A 129 6.69 15.99 -9.56
C MET A 129 8.11 16.31 -9.06
N ASP A 130 8.65 17.47 -9.39
CA ASP A 130 10.01 17.86 -8.96
C ASP A 130 10.10 17.97 -7.44
N ARG A 131 9.06 18.49 -6.79
CA ARG A 131 8.98 18.52 -5.31
C ARG A 131 8.85 17.13 -4.70
N VAL A 132 8.13 16.22 -5.35
CA VAL A 132 8.05 14.82 -4.87
C VAL A 132 9.41 14.18 -4.99
N LEU A 133 10.09 14.32 -6.13
CA LEU A 133 11.43 13.77 -6.35
C LEU A 133 12.45 14.35 -5.39
N ALA A 134 12.43 15.68 -5.16
CA ALA A 134 13.26 16.31 -4.15
C ALA A 134 12.97 15.79 -2.73
N GLY A 135 11.69 15.53 -2.41
CA GLY A 135 11.29 14.95 -1.14
C GLY A 135 11.82 13.53 -0.95
N ILE A 136 11.85 12.72 -2.01
CA ILE A 136 12.43 11.37 -1.99
C ILE A 136 13.96 11.45 -1.87
N ALA A 137 14.61 12.36 -2.62
CA ALA A 137 16.05 12.56 -2.57
C ALA A 137 16.56 13.01 -1.19
N ALA A 138 15.72 13.74 -0.44
CA ALA A 138 16.05 14.23 0.90
C ALA A 138 15.88 13.18 2.02
N LEU A 139 15.44 11.96 1.72
CA LEU A 139 15.36 10.87 2.70
C LEU A 139 16.78 10.35 3.02
N PRO A 140 17.05 9.98 4.29
CA PRO A 140 18.34 9.41 4.65
C PRO A 140 18.57 8.05 3.98
N GLY A 141 19.83 7.63 3.88
CA GLY A 141 20.18 6.37 3.25
C GLY A 141 20.16 6.44 1.71
N ARG A 142 19.65 5.40 1.06
CA ARG A 142 19.61 5.29 -0.40
C ARG A 142 18.18 5.28 -0.90
N THR A 143 17.88 6.09 -1.89
CA THR A 143 16.59 6.12 -2.58
C THR A 143 16.76 5.92 -4.07
N ALA A 144 15.80 5.25 -4.70
CA ALA A 144 15.76 5.07 -6.13
C ALA A 144 14.31 5.03 -6.63
N LEU A 145 14.07 5.59 -7.83
CA LEU A 145 12.73 5.67 -8.42
C LEU A 145 12.81 5.60 -9.94
N ALA A 146 11.83 4.96 -10.55
CA ALA A 146 11.51 5.06 -11.96
C ALA A 146 10.00 5.16 -12.17
N ILE A 147 9.59 6.09 -13.02
CA ILE A 147 8.21 6.27 -13.49
C ILE A 147 8.24 6.20 -15.00
N ALA A 148 7.42 5.34 -15.58
CA ALA A 148 7.30 5.21 -17.03
C ALA A 148 5.84 5.15 -17.48
N GLN A 149 5.57 5.72 -18.65
CA GLN A 149 4.38 5.40 -19.41
C GLN A 149 4.64 4.12 -20.23
N LEU A 150 3.69 3.19 -20.21
CA LEU A 150 3.83 1.89 -20.85
C LEU A 150 3.08 1.87 -22.17
N GLY A 151 3.82 1.68 -23.25
CA GLY A 151 3.29 1.54 -24.61
C GLY A 151 3.58 0.16 -25.19
N ASP A 152 3.24 -0.04 -26.47
CA ASP A 152 3.50 -1.30 -27.20
C ASP A 152 4.99 -1.49 -27.49
N ALA A 153 5.74 -0.40 -27.69
CA ALA A 153 7.19 -0.43 -27.89
C ALA A 153 7.99 -0.58 -26.59
N GLY A 154 7.34 -0.61 -25.43
CA GLY A 154 7.96 -0.70 -24.11
C GLY A 154 7.78 0.56 -23.27
N PRO A 155 8.47 0.65 -22.13
CA PRO A 155 8.42 1.78 -21.23
C PRO A 155 9.03 3.05 -21.84
N VAL A 156 8.31 4.16 -21.76
CA VAL A 156 8.81 5.52 -22.00
C VAL A 156 9.06 6.17 -20.65
N TRP A 157 10.32 6.39 -20.31
CA TRP A 157 10.71 6.92 -19.00
C TRP A 157 10.30 8.38 -18.85
N LEU A 158 9.55 8.68 -17.81
CA LEU A 158 9.06 10.03 -17.50
C LEU A 158 9.90 10.70 -16.41
N HIS A 159 10.16 9.98 -15.33
CA HIS A 159 10.96 10.47 -14.20
C HIS A 159 11.85 9.35 -13.67
N GLU A 160 13.10 9.68 -13.41
CA GLU A 160 14.09 8.72 -12.93
C GLU A 160 15.01 9.37 -11.89
N GLN A 161 15.28 8.60 -10.83
CA GLN A 161 16.24 8.98 -9.80
C GLN A 161 16.98 7.73 -9.34
N HIS A 162 18.28 7.65 -9.58
CA HIS A 162 19.09 6.46 -9.29
C HIS A 162 18.47 5.16 -9.83
N ALA A 163 17.79 5.22 -10.97
CA ALA A 163 16.90 4.18 -11.48
C ALA A 163 17.58 2.87 -11.83
N ASP A 164 18.91 2.85 -11.98
CA ASP A 164 19.76 1.66 -12.22
C ASP A 164 20.48 1.16 -10.95
N THR A 165 20.19 1.74 -9.78
CA THR A 165 20.74 1.29 -8.50
C THR A 165 20.00 0.06 -8.02
N LEU A 166 20.76 -1.01 -7.71
CA LEU A 166 20.20 -2.18 -7.03
C LEU A 166 19.76 -1.79 -5.62
N MET A 167 18.50 -2.09 -5.33
CA MET A 167 17.87 -1.85 -4.04
C MET A 167 17.35 -3.17 -3.46
N ALA A 168 17.40 -3.32 -2.15
CA ALA A 168 16.61 -4.33 -1.46
C ALA A 168 15.14 -4.00 -1.66
N THR A 169 14.35 -4.99 -2.05
CA THR A 169 12.94 -4.78 -2.44
C THR A 169 11.94 -5.48 -1.52
N GLY A 170 12.45 -6.25 -0.53
CA GLY A 170 11.61 -7.03 0.37
C GLY A 170 10.58 -7.84 -0.40
N SER A 171 9.37 -7.90 0.09
CA SER A 171 8.27 -8.70 -0.50
C SER A 171 7.88 -8.33 -1.94
N SER A 172 8.49 -7.34 -2.58
CA SER A 172 8.21 -7.04 -3.99
C SER A 172 8.67 -8.15 -4.94
N PHE A 173 9.64 -8.99 -4.53
CA PHE A 173 10.07 -10.17 -5.29
C PHE A 173 8.92 -11.13 -5.62
N LYS A 174 7.85 -11.12 -4.82
CA LYS A 174 6.65 -11.95 -5.03
C LYS A 174 5.98 -11.69 -6.38
N LEU A 175 6.26 -10.55 -7.01
CA LEU A 175 5.83 -10.28 -8.38
C LEU A 175 6.49 -11.23 -9.41
N TYR A 176 7.71 -11.70 -9.18
CA TYR A 176 8.34 -12.72 -10.06
C TYR A 176 7.62 -14.07 -9.93
N ILE A 177 7.20 -14.45 -8.71
CA ILE A 177 6.40 -15.67 -8.47
C ILE A 177 5.04 -15.55 -9.17
N LEU A 178 4.38 -14.40 -9.04
CA LEU A 178 3.11 -14.13 -9.71
C LEU A 178 3.24 -14.17 -11.23
N ALA A 179 4.32 -13.59 -11.78
CA ALA A 179 4.59 -13.60 -13.21
C ALA A 179 4.81 -15.02 -13.74
N GLU A 180 5.58 -15.86 -13.05
CA GLU A 180 5.75 -17.27 -13.45
C GLU A 180 4.46 -18.05 -13.36
N LEU A 181 3.65 -17.84 -12.31
CA LEU A 181 2.34 -18.48 -12.20
C LEU A 181 1.42 -18.07 -13.37
N ALA A 182 1.37 -16.79 -13.69
CA ALA A 182 0.60 -16.28 -14.82
C ALA A 182 1.08 -16.89 -16.16
N ARG A 183 2.41 -16.97 -16.38
CA ARG A 183 3.02 -17.64 -17.54
C ARG A 183 2.59 -19.12 -17.60
N ALA A 184 2.70 -19.84 -16.50
CA ALA A 184 2.37 -21.27 -16.44
C ALA A 184 0.88 -21.53 -16.71
N VAL A 185 0.01 -20.63 -16.25
CA VAL A 185 -1.43 -20.71 -16.56
C VAL A 185 -1.70 -20.40 -18.03
N ALA A 186 -1.10 -19.33 -18.57
CA ALA A 186 -1.26 -18.97 -19.98
C ALA A 186 -0.73 -20.08 -20.93
N ALA A 187 0.32 -20.80 -20.53
CA ALA A 187 0.85 -21.95 -21.26
C ALA A 187 0.03 -23.26 -21.08
N GLY A 188 -1.01 -23.26 -20.26
CA GLY A 188 -1.80 -24.47 -19.95
C GLY A 188 -1.08 -25.48 -19.05
N GLU A 189 0.07 -25.14 -18.47
CA GLU A 189 0.83 -25.98 -17.54
C GLU A 189 0.18 -26.04 -16.15
N ARG A 190 -0.58 -25.03 -15.80
CA ARG A 190 -1.32 -24.86 -14.54
C ARG A 190 -2.68 -24.23 -14.80
N ARG A 191 -3.58 -24.33 -13.82
CA ARG A 191 -4.87 -23.61 -13.77
C ARG A 191 -4.97 -22.87 -12.44
N TRP A 192 -5.58 -21.72 -12.44
CA TRP A 192 -5.86 -20.96 -11.21
C TRP A 192 -6.64 -21.81 -10.16
N SER A 193 -7.46 -22.74 -10.63
CA SER A 193 -8.25 -23.66 -9.81
C SER A 193 -7.47 -24.89 -9.32
N ASP A 194 -6.24 -25.13 -9.78
CA ASP A 194 -5.45 -26.25 -9.30
C ASP A 194 -5.24 -26.15 -7.80
N VAL A 195 -5.45 -27.27 -7.09
CA VAL A 195 -5.33 -27.34 -5.63
C VAL A 195 -3.99 -27.97 -5.27
N ILE A 196 -3.24 -27.29 -4.41
CA ILE A 196 -2.00 -27.81 -3.83
C ILE A 196 -2.07 -27.73 -2.30
N PRO A 197 -1.30 -28.54 -1.57
CA PRO A 197 -1.21 -28.42 -0.13
C PRO A 197 -0.41 -27.16 0.26
N LEU A 198 -0.78 -26.52 1.39
CA LEU A 198 0.04 -25.52 2.05
C LEU A 198 1.25 -26.23 2.68
N SER A 199 2.31 -26.43 1.90
CA SER A 199 3.42 -27.33 2.24
C SER A 199 4.62 -26.61 2.90
N HIS A 200 4.72 -25.29 2.74
CA HIS A 200 5.87 -24.52 3.22
C HIS A 200 5.37 -23.28 3.97
N LYS A 201 5.16 -23.45 5.27
CA LYS A 201 4.86 -22.33 6.14
C LYS A 201 6.14 -21.54 6.43
N SER A 202 6.03 -20.23 6.31
CA SER A 202 7.08 -19.31 6.70
C SER A 202 6.93 -18.89 8.16
N PHE A 203 7.73 -17.93 8.61
CA PHE A 203 7.76 -17.43 10.00
C PHE A 203 6.71 -16.34 10.28
N SER A 204 6.04 -15.81 9.27
CA SER A 204 5.02 -14.75 9.39
C SER A 204 3.96 -14.84 8.30
N GLY A 205 2.81 -14.22 8.54
CA GLY A 205 1.68 -14.18 7.64
C GLY A 205 0.43 -14.81 8.24
N ARG A 206 -0.72 -14.53 7.63
CA ARG A 206 -2.03 -15.01 8.09
C ARG A 206 -2.17 -16.54 8.00
N LEU A 207 -1.52 -17.17 7.00
CA LEU A 207 -1.62 -18.61 6.79
C LEU A 207 -0.85 -19.44 7.83
N LEU A 208 -0.12 -18.82 8.77
CA LEU A 208 0.52 -19.53 9.89
C LEU A 208 -0.48 -20.35 10.74
N THR A 209 -1.69 -19.83 10.92
CA THR A 209 -2.74 -20.48 11.71
C THR A 209 -3.52 -21.53 10.92
N THR A 210 -3.33 -21.61 9.61
CA THR A 210 -3.95 -22.63 8.75
C THR A 210 -3.28 -23.98 9.02
N PRO A 211 -4.01 -25.11 9.07
CA PRO A 211 -3.41 -26.43 9.25
C PRO A 211 -2.35 -26.74 8.17
N ASP A 212 -1.32 -27.52 8.55
CA ASP A 212 -0.31 -27.99 7.60
C ASP A 212 -0.96 -28.90 6.56
N GLY A 213 -0.55 -28.74 5.30
CA GLY A 213 -1.12 -29.53 4.20
C GLY A 213 -2.54 -29.11 3.79
N ALA A 214 -3.10 -28.05 4.36
CA ALA A 214 -4.44 -27.58 3.97
C ALA A 214 -4.52 -27.37 2.46
N PRO A 215 -5.57 -27.89 1.77
CA PRO A 215 -5.72 -27.75 0.34
C PRO A 215 -6.07 -26.30 -0.02
N MET A 216 -5.28 -25.67 -0.89
CA MET A 216 -5.50 -24.30 -1.35
C MET A 216 -5.38 -24.22 -2.87
N THR A 217 -6.22 -23.41 -3.50
CA THR A 217 -6.08 -23.15 -4.94
C THR A 217 -4.87 -22.25 -5.20
N LEU A 218 -4.27 -22.38 -6.39
CA LEU A 218 -3.20 -21.45 -6.82
C LEU A 218 -3.67 -20.00 -6.80
N HIS A 219 -4.95 -19.74 -7.15
CA HIS A 219 -5.56 -18.41 -7.05
C HIS A 219 -5.59 -17.90 -5.60
N SER A 220 -6.03 -18.71 -4.64
CA SER A 220 -6.12 -18.31 -3.22
C SER A 220 -4.73 -18.03 -2.63
N LEU A 221 -3.74 -18.84 -2.99
CA LEU A 221 -2.35 -18.61 -2.59
C LEU A 221 -1.78 -17.33 -3.22
N ALA A 222 -2.00 -17.11 -4.52
CA ALA A 222 -1.55 -15.89 -5.19
C ALA A 222 -2.22 -14.63 -4.59
N LEU A 223 -3.51 -14.72 -4.25
CA LEU A 223 -4.24 -13.63 -3.60
C LEU A 223 -3.63 -13.31 -2.22
N ALA A 224 -3.41 -14.31 -1.36
CA ALA A 224 -2.78 -14.13 -0.06
C ALA A 224 -1.35 -13.56 -0.19
N MET A 225 -0.56 -14.10 -1.14
CA MET A 225 0.81 -13.66 -1.41
C MET A 225 0.88 -12.17 -1.82
N ILE A 226 -0.02 -11.71 -2.68
CA ILE A 226 0.03 -10.36 -3.23
C ILE A 226 -0.72 -9.36 -2.36
N ALA A 227 -1.99 -9.63 -2.02
CA ALA A 227 -2.84 -8.67 -1.32
C ALA A 227 -2.48 -8.51 0.16
N GLU A 228 -2.09 -9.60 0.82
CA GLU A 228 -1.73 -9.63 2.24
C GLU A 228 -0.23 -9.76 2.47
N SER A 229 0.54 -9.93 1.38
CA SER A 229 1.99 -10.19 1.44
C SER A 229 2.36 -11.45 2.24
N ASP A 230 1.46 -12.46 2.30
CA ASP A 230 1.65 -13.68 3.07
C ASP A 230 2.91 -14.44 2.62
N ASN A 231 3.79 -14.73 3.59
CA ASN A 231 5.08 -15.37 3.34
C ASN A 231 4.93 -16.88 3.10
N SER A 232 4.00 -17.54 3.79
CA SER A 232 3.75 -18.97 3.61
C SER A 232 3.18 -19.27 2.22
N ALA A 233 2.29 -18.38 1.72
CA ALA A 233 1.79 -18.45 0.36
C ALA A 233 2.91 -18.28 -0.68
N ALA A 234 3.82 -17.34 -0.44
CA ALA A 234 4.96 -17.07 -1.32
C ALA A 234 5.92 -18.27 -1.38
N ASP A 235 6.33 -18.79 -0.22
CA ASP A 235 7.27 -19.91 -0.14
C ASP A 235 6.66 -21.19 -0.74
N THR A 236 5.36 -21.46 -0.47
CA THR A 236 4.63 -22.58 -1.08
C THR A 236 4.56 -22.45 -2.59
N LEU A 237 4.20 -21.28 -3.14
CA LEU A 237 4.09 -21.07 -4.58
C LEU A 237 5.46 -21.14 -5.27
N LEU A 238 6.50 -20.50 -4.72
CA LEU A 238 7.85 -20.52 -5.28
C LEU A 238 8.34 -21.96 -5.48
N LEU A 239 8.15 -22.79 -4.45
CA LEU A 239 8.61 -24.18 -4.48
C LEU A 239 7.70 -25.09 -5.33
N ALA A 240 6.38 -24.88 -5.31
CA ALA A 240 5.43 -25.65 -6.13
C ALA A 240 5.54 -25.35 -7.63
N LEU A 241 5.88 -24.11 -8.01
CA LEU A 241 6.20 -23.76 -9.40
C LEU A 241 7.58 -24.25 -9.83
N GLY A 242 8.46 -24.47 -8.86
CA GLY A 242 9.86 -24.83 -9.06
C GLY A 242 10.75 -23.60 -9.13
N ARG A 243 11.68 -23.46 -8.17
CA ARG A 243 12.61 -22.31 -8.06
C ARG A 243 13.27 -21.95 -9.38
N THR A 244 13.78 -22.94 -10.12
CA THR A 244 14.46 -22.69 -11.40
C THR A 244 13.57 -21.98 -12.43
N ARG A 245 12.26 -22.25 -12.43
CA ARG A 245 11.32 -21.58 -13.33
C ARG A 245 11.06 -20.14 -12.88
N VAL A 246 10.89 -19.94 -11.58
CA VAL A 246 10.72 -18.59 -11.02
C VAL A 246 12.00 -17.76 -11.20
N ASP A 247 13.18 -18.37 -11.04
CA ASP A 247 14.46 -17.74 -11.32
C ASP A 247 14.61 -17.31 -12.80
N ALA A 248 14.16 -18.16 -13.74
CA ALA A 248 14.14 -17.83 -15.15
C ALA A 248 13.24 -16.62 -15.47
N MET A 249 12.16 -16.44 -14.70
CA MET A 249 11.26 -15.29 -14.86
C MET A 249 11.95 -13.96 -14.53
N VAL A 250 12.96 -13.94 -13.66
CA VAL A 250 13.75 -12.74 -13.37
C VAL A 250 14.39 -12.18 -14.65
N ALA A 251 15.06 -13.03 -15.40
CA ALA A 251 15.64 -12.63 -16.70
C ALA A 251 14.56 -12.36 -17.76
N THR A 252 13.52 -13.20 -17.83
CA THR A 252 12.43 -13.09 -18.81
C THR A 252 11.68 -11.76 -18.69
N SER A 253 11.52 -11.25 -17.48
CA SER A 253 10.88 -9.95 -17.22
C SER A 253 11.78 -8.75 -17.47
N GLY A 254 13.05 -8.97 -17.85
CA GLY A 254 13.98 -7.91 -18.26
C GLY A 254 14.83 -7.35 -17.12
N HIS A 255 15.08 -8.13 -16.05
CA HIS A 255 16.01 -7.73 -14.99
C HIS A 255 17.43 -7.58 -15.56
N ALA A 256 18.06 -6.42 -15.35
CA ALA A 256 19.35 -6.10 -15.98
C ALA A 256 20.53 -6.92 -15.41
N ARG A 257 20.45 -7.30 -14.14
CA ARG A 257 21.50 -8.03 -13.40
C ARG A 257 20.90 -9.20 -12.60
N PRO A 258 20.37 -10.26 -13.24
CA PRO A 258 19.70 -11.36 -12.54
C PRO A 258 20.58 -12.00 -11.45
N ASP A 259 21.89 -12.11 -11.68
CA ASP A 259 22.84 -12.71 -10.76
C ASP A 259 22.91 -12.01 -9.39
N ALA A 260 22.50 -10.74 -9.32
CA ALA A 260 22.47 -10.01 -8.05
C ALA A 260 21.41 -10.56 -7.09
N THR A 261 20.34 -11.16 -7.60
CA THR A 261 19.21 -11.66 -6.81
C THR A 261 19.02 -13.17 -6.85
N LEU A 262 19.68 -13.87 -7.78
CA LEU A 262 19.55 -15.31 -7.95
C LEU A 262 20.43 -16.12 -7.00
N PRO A 263 19.94 -17.31 -6.59
CA PRO A 263 18.58 -17.80 -6.74
C PRO A 263 17.61 -16.99 -5.86
N LEU A 264 16.34 -16.88 -6.26
CA LEU A 264 15.32 -16.30 -5.41
C LEU A 264 15.15 -17.16 -4.15
N LEU A 265 15.46 -16.57 -3.00
CA LEU A 265 15.25 -17.18 -1.70
C LEU A 265 13.75 -17.30 -1.38
N THR A 266 13.36 -18.35 -0.67
CA THR A 266 12.11 -18.30 0.10
C THR A 266 12.25 -17.27 1.22
N THR A 267 11.13 -16.81 1.77
CA THR A 267 11.17 -15.88 2.89
C THR A 267 11.80 -16.54 4.13
N ALA A 268 11.54 -17.82 4.36
CA ALA A 268 12.17 -18.59 5.42
C ALA A 268 13.69 -18.66 5.27
N GLU A 269 14.20 -18.96 4.08
CA GLU A 269 15.65 -19.01 3.81
C GLU A 269 16.32 -17.66 4.01
N ALA A 270 15.74 -16.58 3.46
CA ALA A 270 16.30 -15.24 3.56
C ALA A 270 16.43 -14.80 5.03
N PHE A 271 15.36 -14.96 5.80
CA PHE A 271 15.37 -14.53 7.19
C PHE A 271 16.17 -15.48 8.10
N ALA A 272 16.21 -16.79 7.81
CA ALA A 272 17.11 -17.70 8.53
C ALA A 272 18.58 -17.33 8.30
N LEU A 273 18.99 -16.97 7.08
CA LEU A 273 20.33 -16.47 6.79
C LEU A 273 20.67 -15.19 7.57
N LYS A 274 19.68 -14.33 7.86
CA LYS A 274 19.88 -13.11 8.65
C LYS A 274 20.09 -13.37 10.15
N MET A 275 19.88 -14.60 10.64
CA MET A 275 20.05 -14.92 12.06
C MET A 275 21.52 -14.93 12.47
N PRO A 276 21.86 -14.46 13.70
CA PRO A 276 23.23 -14.47 14.20
C PRO A 276 23.88 -15.85 14.15
N ALA A 277 23.12 -16.91 14.39
CA ALA A 277 23.60 -18.31 14.31
C ALA A 277 24.10 -18.70 12.91
N HIS A 278 23.68 -18.00 11.86
CA HIS A 278 24.05 -18.25 10.47
C HIS A 278 24.97 -17.17 9.88
N ALA A 279 25.61 -16.33 10.70
CA ALA A 279 26.41 -15.20 10.23
C ALA A 279 27.53 -15.61 9.26
N ASP A 280 28.21 -16.75 9.49
CA ASP A 280 29.25 -17.27 8.58
C ASP A 280 28.65 -17.75 7.27
N LEU A 281 27.52 -18.43 7.34
CA LEU A 281 26.80 -18.91 6.17
C LEU A 281 26.30 -17.73 5.31
N ALA A 282 25.79 -16.69 5.94
CA ALA A 282 25.35 -15.45 5.29
C ALA A 282 26.50 -14.76 4.55
N ARG A 283 27.69 -14.65 5.18
CA ARG A 283 28.88 -14.09 4.54
C ARG A 283 29.30 -14.90 3.31
N ASN A 284 29.32 -16.23 3.45
CA ASN A 284 29.65 -17.13 2.32
C ASN A 284 28.62 -17.01 1.19
N TYR A 285 27.32 -16.96 1.53
CA TYR A 285 26.26 -16.77 0.55
C TYR A 285 26.38 -15.43 -0.19
N ALA A 286 26.61 -14.33 0.54
CA ALA A 286 26.74 -13.00 -0.04
C ALA A 286 27.91 -12.88 -1.05
N ALA A 287 29.02 -13.57 -0.78
CA ALA A 287 30.21 -13.57 -1.65
C ALA A 287 30.12 -14.56 -2.83
N ALA A 288 29.09 -15.44 -2.86
CA ALA A 288 29.02 -16.55 -3.78
C ALA A 288 28.36 -16.17 -5.12
N THR A 289 28.70 -16.91 -6.19
CA THR A 289 27.98 -16.87 -7.47
C THR A 289 26.59 -17.50 -7.33
N PRO A 290 25.65 -17.26 -8.26
CA PRO A 290 24.32 -17.87 -8.21
C PRO A 290 24.31 -19.38 -8.03
N ASP A 291 25.21 -20.11 -8.73
CA ASP A 291 25.29 -21.56 -8.62
C ASP A 291 25.84 -22.00 -7.24
N GLN A 292 26.84 -21.29 -6.74
CA GLN A 292 27.34 -21.51 -5.37
C GLN A 292 26.28 -21.20 -4.31
N ARG A 293 25.48 -20.14 -4.49
CA ARG A 293 24.34 -19.81 -3.62
C ARG A 293 23.31 -20.94 -3.61
N ARG A 294 23.00 -21.54 -4.78
CA ARG A 294 22.12 -22.72 -4.86
C ARG A 294 22.67 -23.90 -4.08
N ALA A 295 23.97 -24.18 -4.24
CA ALA A 295 24.63 -25.26 -3.51
C ALA A 295 24.59 -25.01 -2.00
N ILE A 296 24.85 -23.77 -1.55
CA ILE A 296 24.76 -23.37 -0.14
C ILE A 296 23.37 -23.62 0.42
N ILE A 297 22.30 -23.14 -0.27
CA ILE A 297 20.91 -23.34 0.17
C ILE A 297 20.60 -24.84 0.26
N THR A 298 20.96 -25.61 -0.75
CA THR A 298 20.67 -27.05 -0.79
C THR A 298 21.39 -27.80 0.33
N ALA A 299 22.68 -27.52 0.55
CA ALA A 299 23.47 -28.17 1.59
C ALA A 299 23.02 -27.82 3.01
N ASN A 300 22.34 -26.66 3.20
CA ASN A 300 21.94 -26.16 4.50
C ASN A 300 20.40 -26.09 4.67
N ALA A 301 19.64 -26.77 3.80
CA ALA A 301 18.19 -26.71 3.80
C ALA A 301 17.54 -27.06 5.16
N ALA A 302 18.14 -27.97 5.94
CA ALA A 302 17.65 -28.35 7.27
C ALA A 302 17.78 -27.22 8.31
N GLN A 303 18.67 -26.25 8.09
CA GLN A 303 18.91 -25.12 8.98
C GLN A 303 18.19 -23.85 8.51
N LEU A 304 17.97 -23.70 7.21
CA LEU A 304 17.35 -22.51 6.59
C LEU A 304 15.83 -22.66 6.55
N THR A 305 15.22 -22.79 7.72
CA THR A 305 13.80 -23.03 7.90
C THR A 305 13.10 -21.90 8.65
N ALA A 306 11.78 -21.84 8.57
CA ALA A 306 10.98 -20.88 9.34
C ALA A 306 11.21 -21.00 10.86
N GLY A 307 11.45 -22.23 11.36
CA GLY A 307 11.74 -22.49 12.78
C GLY A 307 13.07 -21.93 13.26
N ALA A 308 13.99 -21.61 12.35
CA ALA A 308 15.26 -20.97 12.68
C ALA A 308 15.14 -19.44 12.83
N VAL A 309 14.02 -18.83 12.45
CA VAL A 309 13.82 -17.37 12.46
C VAL A 309 13.29 -16.92 13.81
N ASP A 310 14.10 -16.15 14.54
CA ASP A 310 13.63 -15.37 15.68
C ASP A 310 13.20 -13.97 15.19
N ILE A 311 11.91 -13.73 15.17
CA ILE A 311 11.33 -12.46 14.71
C ILE A 311 11.85 -11.29 15.57
N GLY A 312 12.03 -11.48 16.87
CA GLY A 312 12.54 -10.45 17.77
C GLY A 312 13.93 -9.94 17.37
N THR A 313 14.76 -10.78 16.78
CA THR A 313 16.11 -10.41 16.31
C THR A 313 16.08 -9.48 15.08
N VAL A 314 15.09 -9.61 14.20
CA VAL A 314 15.03 -8.87 12.92
C VAL A 314 13.90 -7.85 12.84
N ALA A 315 13.09 -7.70 13.91
CA ALA A 315 11.90 -6.85 13.87
C ALA A 315 12.23 -5.35 14.01
N ASP A 316 13.34 -5.00 14.66
CA ASP A 316 13.58 -3.63 15.08
C ASP A 316 14.75 -2.93 14.39
N ILE A 317 15.70 -3.68 13.86
CA ILE A 317 16.91 -3.13 13.24
C ILE A 317 17.11 -3.65 11.82
N PRO A 318 17.66 -2.82 10.90
CA PRO A 318 18.08 -3.28 9.60
C PRO A 318 19.12 -4.39 9.72
N THR A 319 18.86 -5.56 9.12
CA THR A 319 19.74 -6.71 9.22
C THR A 319 20.08 -7.23 7.83
N ALA A 320 21.35 -7.15 7.44
CA ALA A 320 21.92 -7.68 6.20
C ALA A 320 21.17 -7.26 4.92
N ILE A 321 20.50 -6.09 4.93
CA ILE A 321 19.69 -5.60 3.81
C ILE A 321 20.49 -5.30 2.55
N ASP A 322 21.81 -5.16 2.66
CA ASP A 322 22.72 -4.92 1.54
C ASP A 322 23.33 -6.22 0.97
N SER A 323 23.04 -7.38 1.56
CA SER A 323 23.69 -8.64 1.19
C SER A 323 22.77 -9.87 1.14
N ILE A 324 21.75 -9.93 1.97
CA ILE A 324 20.77 -11.03 2.03
C ILE A 324 19.38 -10.45 1.79
N GLU A 325 19.04 -10.28 0.53
CA GLU A 325 17.80 -9.67 0.09
C GLU A 325 17.44 -10.09 -1.35
N TRP A 326 16.27 -9.68 -1.81
CA TRP A 326 15.87 -9.72 -3.19
C TRP A 326 16.16 -8.35 -3.82
N PHE A 327 17.15 -8.34 -4.70
CA PHE A 327 17.64 -7.09 -5.27
C PHE A 327 17.05 -6.86 -6.66
N ALA A 328 16.56 -5.64 -6.89
CA ALA A 328 16.16 -5.15 -8.20
C ALA A 328 16.39 -3.64 -8.30
N THR A 329 16.57 -3.15 -9.52
CA THR A 329 16.53 -1.71 -9.78
C THR A 329 15.07 -1.25 -9.99
N PRO A 330 14.74 0.02 -9.79
CA PRO A 330 13.42 0.54 -10.18
C PRO A 330 13.07 0.26 -11.65
N ARG A 331 14.03 0.34 -12.55
CA ARG A 331 13.82 -0.01 -13.97
C ARG A 331 13.45 -1.47 -14.15
N ASP A 332 14.07 -2.38 -13.42
CA ASP A 332 13.75 -3.81 -13.47
C ASP A 332 12.31 -4.06 -13.02
N MET A 333 11.90 -3.39 -11.93
CA MET A 333 10.54 -3.51 -11.43
C MET A 333 9.51 -2.92 -12.40
N VAL A 334 9.82 -1.81 -13.08
CA VAL A 334 8.96 -1.26 -14.14
C VAL A 334 8.84 -2.25 -15.31
N ARG A 335 9.94 -2.91 -15.74
CA ARG A 335 9.89 -3.93 -16.79
C ARG A 335 9.06 -5.14 -16.38
N LEU A 336 9.19 -5.60 -15.14
CA LEU A 336 8.37 -6.69 -14.59
C LEU A 336 6.88 -6.32 -14.57
N LEU A 337 6.55 -5.09 -14.17
CA LEU A 337 5.17 -4.59 -14.21
C LEU A 337 4.64 -4.48 -15.64
N ASP A 338 5.46 -4.06 -16.61
CA ASP A 338 5.07 -4.06 -18.03
C ASP A 338 4.90 -5.49 -18.59
N TRP A 339 5.76 -6.42 -18.17
CA TRP A 339 5.57 -7.82 -18.50
C TRP A 339 4.24 -8.36 -17.96
N LEU A 340 3.91 -8.08 -16.70
CA LEU A 340 2.63 -8.46 -16.09
C LEU A 340 1.45 -7.79 -16.80
N ARG A 341 1.56 -6.51 -17.18
CA ARG A 341 0.52 -5.83 -17.96
C ARG A 341 0.20 -6.57 -19.26
N ARG A 342 1.22 -7.05 -19.96
CA ARG A 342 1.08 -7.72 -21.27
C ARG A 342 0.66 -9.18 -21.16
N ASN A 343 1.11 -9.88 -20.12
CA ASN A 343 1.03 -11.33 -20.03
C ASN A 343 0.30 -11.83 -18.78
N GLY A 344 -0.02 -10.95 -17.85
CA GLY A 344 -0.53 -11.30 -16.52
C GLY A 344 -1.97 -11.86 -16.52
N GLY A 345 -2.82 -11.45 -17.49
CA GLY A 345 -4.20 -11.92 -17.55
C GLY A 345 -4.91 -11.82 -16.19
N ASP A 346 -5.37 -12.95 -15.66
CA ASP A 346 -6.08 -13.04 -14.36
C ASP A 346 -5.21 -12.69 -13.13
N ALA A 347 -3.90 -12.49 -13.28
CA ALA A 347 -3.06 -11.97 -12.20
C ALA A 347 -3.30 -10.47 -11.93
N LEU A 348 -3.77 -9.72 -12.91
CA LEU A 348 -4.04 -8.29 -12.75
C LEU A 348 -5.13 -8.01 -11.71
N PRO A 349 -6.30 -8.67 -11.72
CA PRO A 349 -7.28 -8.55 -10.64
C PRO A 349 -6.70 -8.84 -9.24
N ILE A 350 -5.81 -9.83 -9.12
CA ILE A 350 -5.16 -10.17 -7.84
C ILE A 350 -4.31 -9.00 -7.33
N MET A 351 -3.55 -8.32 -8.22
CA MET A 351 -2.75 -7.14 -7.86
C MET A 351 -3.61 -5.95 -7.42
N ALA A 352 -4.85 -5.87 -7.87
CA ALA A 352 -5.75 -4.74 -7.59
C ALA A 352 -6.53 -4.86 -6.27
N VAL A 353 -6.44 -5.98 -5.56
CA VAL A 353 -7.21 -6.20 -4.32
C VAL A 353 -6.73 -5.28 -3.19
N ASN A 354 -5.42 -5.09 -3.06
CA ASN A 354 -4.85 -4.15 -2.10
C ASN A 354 -4.09 -3.06 -2.86
N PRO A 355 -4.63 -1.83 -2.94
CA PRO A 355 -4.01 -0.76 -3.70
C PRO A 355 -2.78 -0.13 -3.03
N GLY A 356 -2.45 -0.48 -1.79
CA GLY A 356 -1.30 0.07 -1.04
C GLY A 356 -1.40 1.57 -0.70
N ILE A 357 -2.51 2.21 -1.04
CA ILE A 357 -2.82 3.62 -0.76
C ILE A 357 -4.28 3.76 -0.31
N ALA A 358 -4.65 4.93 0.16
CA ALA A 358 -6.02 5.19 0.59
C ALA A 358 -7.03 4.96 -0.56
N PRO A 359 -8.23 4.38 -0.28
CA PRO A 359 -9.22 4.09 -1.32
C PRO A 359 -9.67 5.31 -2.14
N ALA A 360 -9.69 6.50 -1.54
CA ALA A 360 -10.04 7.75 -2.23
C ALA A 360 -9.05 8.09 -3.35
N ASP A 361 -7.75 7.86 -3.12
CA ASP A 361 -6.71 8.09 -4.12
C ASP A 361 -6.74 7.00 -5.21
N GLY A 362 -7.01 5.75 -4.83
CA GLY A 362 -7.15 4.63 -5.76
C GLY A 362 -8.29 4.83 -6.78
N LYS A 363 -9.39 5.45 -6.38
CA LYS A 363 -10.56 5.73 -7.26
C LYS A 363 -10.25 6.67 -8.43
N ARG A 364 -9.11 7.36 -8.45
CA ARG A 364 -8.69 8.20 -9.57
C ARG A 364 -8.29 7.40 -10.80
N TRP A 365 -7.88 6.15 -10.61
CA TRP A 365 -7.40 5.25 -11.63
C TRP A 365 -8.52 4.34 -12.14
N ARG A 366 -8.45 3.96 -13.39
CA ARG A 366 -9.31 2.91 -13.96
C ARG A 366 -8.90 1.53 -13.44
N TYR A 367 -7.59 1.32 -13.30
CA TYR A 367 -6.99 0.14 -12.69
C TYR A 367 -5.80 0.59 -11.82
N LEU A 368 -5.64 -0.01 -10.67
CA LEU A 368 -4.50 0.18 -9.81
C LEU A 368 -4.11 -1.18 -9.21
N GLY A 369 -3.01 -1.74 -9.70
CA GLY A 369 -2.35 -2.92 -9.15
C GLY A 369 -1.13 -2.50 -8.32
N TYR A 370 -0.92 -3.17 -7.21
CA TYR A 370 0.14 -2.85 -6.26
C TYR A 370 0.83 -4.09 -5.71
N LYS A 371 2.12 -4.00 -5.47
CA LYS A 371 2.86 -4.85 -4.55
C LYS A 371 4.03 -4.08 -3.95
N GLY A 372 4.02 -3.99 -2.63
CA GLY A 372 5.14 -3.44 -1.88
C GLY A 372 5.96 -4.51 -1.17
N GLY A 373 7.06 -4.07 -0.58
CA GLY A 373 7.88 -4.85 0.33
C GLY A 373 8.44 -3.96 1.40
N SER A 374 8.48 -4.43 2.64
CA SER A 374 9.13 -3.73 3.75
C SER A 374 9.72 -4.71 4.75
N GLU A 375 10.78 -4.25 5.39
CA GLU A 375 11.39 -4.76 6.60
C GLU A 375 12.17 -3.60 7.26
N PRO A 376 12.68 -3.74 8.47
CA PRO A 376 13.49 -2.68 9.06
C PRO A 376 14.60 -2.21 8.12
N GLY A 377 14.58 -0.92 7.79
CA GLY A 377 15.52 -0.31 6.85
C GLY A 377 15.18 -0.45 5.37
N VAL A 378 14.07 -1.10 5.00
CA VAL A 378 13.66 -1.30 3.61
C VAL A 378 12.19 -0.94 3.44
N ILE A 379 11.89 -0.13 2.42
CA ILE A 379 10.56 -0.02 1.84
C ILE A 379 10.67 0.06 0.32
N ALA A 380 9.85 -0.71 -0.38
CA ALA A 380 9.67 -0.64 -1.82
C ALA A 380 8.18 -0.59 -2.17
N MET A 381 7.82 0.25 -3.13
CA MET A 381 6.44 0.40 -3.60
C MET A 381 6.41 0.31 -5.12
N ASN A 382 5.60 -0.61 -5.65
CA ASN A 382 5.51 -0.86 -7.08
C ASN A 382 4.06 -0.84 -7.51
N PHE A 383 3.74 0.04 -8.45
CA PHE A 383 2.39 0.27 -8.94
C PHE A 383 2.32 0.07 -10.45
N LEU A 384 1.31 -0.67 -10.89
CA LEU A 384 0.87 -0.73 -12.27
C LEU A 384 -0.50 -0.07 -12.34
N VAL A 385 -0.62 1.03 -13.07
CA VAL A 385 -1.86 1.81 -13.08
C VAL A 385 -2.34 2.11 -14.49
N GLN A 386 -3.66 2.16 -14.67
CA GLN A 386 -4.29 2.63 -15.89
C GLN A 386 -5.09 3.90 -15.61
N ALA A 387 -4.75 4.96 -16.29
CA ALA A 387 -5.48 6.21 -16.24
C ALA A 387 -6.88 6.07 -16.90
N ARG A 388 -7.78 7.01 -16.63
CA ARG A 388 -9.15 6.99 -17.19
C ARG A 388 -9.20 7.16 -18.71
N ASP A 389 -8.17 7.79 -19.29
CA ASP A 389 -7.98 7.94 -20.73
C ASP A 389 -7.39 6.69 -21.41
N GLY A 390 -7.08 5.65 -20.61
CA GLY A 390 -6.58 4.37 -21.10
C GLY A 390 -5.05 4.22 -21.08
N ARG A 391 -4.29 5.31 -20.86
CA ARG A 391 -2.82 5.23 -20.74
C ARG A 391 -2.41 4.37 -19.53
N TRP A 392 -1.38 3.56 -19.72
CA TRP A 392 -0.78 2.76 -18.64
C TRP A 392 0.51 3.39 -18.14
N PHE A 393 0.73 3.27 -16.84
CA PHE A 393 1.95 3.70 -16.19
C PHE A 393 2.44 2.61 -15.22
N ALA A 394 3.76 2.56 -15.05
CA ALA A 394 4.40 1.82 -13.97
C ALA A 394 5.23 2.79 -13.13
N ILE A 395 5.15 2.62 -11.83
CA ILE A 395 5.91 3.39 -10.84
C ILE A 395 6.60 2.39 -9.93
N ALA A 396 7.90 2.46 -9.82
CA ALA A 396 8.70 1.66 -8.90
C ALA A 396 9.62 2.57 -8.10
N ALA A 397 9.57 2.47 -6.79
CA ALA A 397 10.44 3.24 -5.90
C ALA A 397 10.86 2.42 -4.70
N SER A 398 12.08 2.65 -4.23
CA SER A 398 12.65 1.99 -3.04
C SER A 398 13.41 3.00 -2.19
N TRP A 399 13.35 2.81 -0.89
CA TRP A 399 14.16 3.49 0.10
C TRP A 399 14.80 2.46 1.02
N ASN A 400 16.14 2.45 1.08
CA ASN A 400 16.93 1.57 1.94
C ASN A 400 17.81 2.41 2.87
N ASP A 401 17.80 2.07 4.15
CA ASP A 401 18.68 2.63 5.16
C ASP A 401 19.23 1.50 6.05
N SER A 402 20.52 1.18 5.92
CA SER A 402 21.14 0.12 6.70
C SER A 402 21.49 0.55 8.14
N ALA A 403 21.36 1.83 8.47
CA ALA A 403 21.64 2.37 9.79
C ALA A 403 20.40 2.52 10.67
N ALA A 404 19.19 2.69 10.07
CA ALA A 404 17.97 2.98 10.79
C ALA A 404 16.72 2.42 10.11
N ARG A 405 15.64 2.29 10.87
CA ARG A 405 14.30 2.03 10.28
C ARG A 405 13.89 3.20 9.39
N VAL A 406 13.26 2.89 8.27
CA VAL A 406 12.67 3.88 7.38
C VAL A 406 11.30 4.35 7.91
N ASP A 407 10.97 5.61 7.69
CA ASP A 407 9.64 6.18 7.97
C ASP A 407 8.70 5.81 6.83
N GLU A 408 8.10 4.61 6.92
CA GLU A 408 7.19 4.08 5.90
C GLU A 408 6.02 5.04 5.61
N PRO A 409 5.30 5.62 6.61
CA PRO A 409 4.24 6.59 6.36
C PRO A 409 4.69 7.78 5.53
N ARG A 410 5.89 8.30 5.75
CA ARG A 410 6.46 9.39 4.97
C ARG A 410 6.69 8.99 3.52
N PHE A 411 7.23 7.80 3.28
CA PHE A 411 7.46 7.30 1.92
C PHE A 411 6.14 7.03 1.19
N VAL A 412 5.17 6.41 1.84
CA VAL A 412 3.81 6.18 1.31
C VAL A 412 3.15 7.52 0.92
N ALA A 413 3.30 8.56 1.73
CA ALA A 413 2.76 9.89 1.42
C ALA A 413 3.40 10.49 0.16
N LEU A 414 4.73 10.37 -0.02
CA LEU A 414 5.44 10.83 -1.22
C LEU A 414 4.97 10.05 -2.47
N MET A 415 4.83 8.74 -2.37
CA MET A 415 4.38 7.90 -3.49
C MET A 415 2.91 8.16 -3.85
N THR A 416 2.05 8.40 -2.86
CA THR A 416 0.65 8.81 -3.08
C THR A 416 0.58 10.14 -3.83
N ARG A 417 1.45 11.10 -3.49
CA ARG A 417 1.54 12.38 -4.21
C ARG A 417 1.96 12.16 -5.66
N ALA A 418 3.00 11.33 -5.92
CA ALA A 418 3.42 11.00 -7.28
C ALA A 418 2.25 10.40 -8.10
N LEU A 419 1.54 9.43 -7.55
CA LEU A 419 0.35 8.84 -8.19
C LEU A 419 -0.73 9.89 -8.49
N ASN A 420 -1.02 10.77 -7.53
CA ASN A 420 -2.05 11.81 -7.70
C ASN A 420 -1.69 12.83 -8.79
N LEU A 421 -0.41 13.14 -8.97
CA LEU A 421 0.08 14.02 -10.03
C LEU A 421 0.02 13.37 -11.41
N LEU A 422 0.30 12.07 -11.50
CA LEU A 422 0.18 11.31 -12.76
C LEU A 422 -1.28 11.05 -13.19
N ALA A 423 -2.24 11.08 -12.26
CA ALA A 423 -3.66 10.87 -12.53
C ALA A 423 -4.38 12.11 -13.08
N GLN A 424 -3.68 13.24 -13.24
CA GLN A 424 -4.18 14.48 -13.84
C GLN A 424 -4.02 14.43 -15.36
#